data_203ed836b48eb2f3f5c5704c3b61aaf9
#
_entry.id   203ed836b48eb2f3f5c5704c3b61aaf9
#
_cell.length_a   1.000
_cell.length_b   1.000
_cell.length_c   1.000
_cell.angle_alpha   90.00
_cell.angle_beta   90.00
_cell.angle_gamma   90.00
#
_symmetry.space_group_name_H-M   'P 1'
#
loop_
_entity.id
_entity.type
_entity.pdbx_description
1 polymer ?
#
loop_
_entity_poly.entity_id
_entity_poly.type
_entity_poly.pdbx_seq_one_letter_code
_entity_poly.pdbx_strand_id
1 'polypeptide(L)'
;MGKQSQKADRRQRRKLILSISRLLANNDKIPISTSNVLLLSDLSGFRDGSTLVREQEGLRSDIFRSFTSAKDTQGAIKALRKYGPQEPQLYVDALTYFASSPQILEEAGDELDNVLKRIDQDGLMSPLQVIQTLSNNAVVTMGQVKKYLSDNIERERKEISGVSLFAPPLPVHSPTNLIRTAA
;
A
#
# COMPACT_ATOMS: atom_id res chain seq x y z
N MET A 1 -16.19 -36.39 -8.91
CA MET A 1 -17.14 -35.82 -7.93
C MET A 1 -16.85 -34.41 -7.46
N GLY A 2 -15.66 -33.82 -7.63
CA GLY A 2 -15.31 -32.51 -7.07
C GLY A 2 -15.93 -31.26 -7.70
N LYS A 3 -16.20 -31.25 -9.02
CA LYS A 3 -16.64 -30.02 -9.73
C LYS A 3 -18.08 -29.60 -9.42
N GLN A 4 -18.98 -30.53 -9.11
CA GLN A 4 -20.35 -30.20 -8.74
C GLN A 4 -20.47 -29.64 -7.33
N SER A 5 -19.67 -30.14 -6.38
CA SER A 5 -19.60 -29.63 -5.01
C SER A 5 -19.07 -28.20 -4.98
N GLN A 6 -18.01 -27.88 -5.73
CA GLN A 6 -17.47 -26.52 -5.85
C GLN A 6 -18.48 -25.53 -6.46
N LYS A 7 -19.31 -25.97 -7.43
CA LYS A 7 -20.31 -25.11 -8.07
C LYS A 7 -21.49 -24.82 -7.13
N ALA A 8 -21.86 -25.78 -6.30
CA ALA A 8 -22.88 -25.61 -5.26
C ALA A 8 -22.41 -24.65 -4.17
N ASP A 9 -21.18 -24.81 -3.68
CA ASP A 9 -20.55 -23.93 -2.68
C ASP A 9 -20.45 -22.48 -3.16
N ARG A 10 -20.01 -22.24 -4.41
CA ARG A 10 -19.98 -20.89 -5.00
C ARG A 10 -21.37 -20.25 -5.10
N ARG A 11 -22.41 -21.02 -5.41
CA ARG A 11 -23.80 -20.50 -5.46
C ARG A 11 -24.29 -20.13 -4.06
N GLN A 12 -23.96 -20.92 -3.07
CA GLN A 12 -24.36 -20.68 -1.69
C GLN A 12 -23.67 -19.44 -1.13
N ARG A 13 -22.34 -19.28 -1.35
CA ARG A 13 -21.58 -18.09 -1.00
C ARG A 13 -22.15 -16.82 -1.64
N ARG A 14 -22.48 -16.85 -2.95
CA ARG A 14 -23.10 -15.70 -3.61
C ARG A 14 -24.47 -15.33 -3.01
N LYS A 15 -25.29 -16.30 -2.64
CA LYS A 15 -26.57 -16.05 -1.98
C LYS A 15 -26.38 -15.39 -0.61
N LEU A 16 -25.40 -15.84 0.17
CA LEU A 16 -25.07 -15.26 1.47
C LEU A 16 -24.57 -13.82 1.34
N ILE A 17 -23.66 -13.55 0.40
CA ILE A 17 -23.17 -12.19 0.13
C ILE A 17 -24.32 -11.27 -0.26
N LEU A 18 -25.20 -11.69 -1.17
CA LEU A 18 -26.38 -10.90 -1.58
C LEU A 18 -27.35 -10.66 -0.41
N SER A 19 -27.52 -11.65 0.47
CA SER A 19 -28.37 -11.49 1.65
C SER A 19 -27.77 -10.48 2.64
N ILE A 20 -26.48 -10.57 2.91
CA ILE A 20 -25.77 -9.62 3.78
C ILE A 20 -25.79 -8.22 3.16
N SER A 21 -25.51 -8.08 1.86
CA SER A 21 -25.58 -6.78 1.18
C SER A 21 -26.98 -6.15 1.27
N ARG A 22 -28.05 -6.94 1.15
CA ARG A 22 -29.43 -6.46 1.31
C ARG A 22 -29.74 -6.06 2.76
N LEU A 23 -29.26 -6.83 3.73
CA LEU A 23 -29.43 -6.51 5.15
C LEU A 23 -28.73 -5.20 5.50
N LEU A 24 -27.53 -4.99 4.98
CA LEU A 24 -26.75 -3.78 5.22
C LEU A 24 -27.35 -2.54 4.49
N ALA A 25 -27.91 -2.74 3.29
CA ALA A 25 -28.59 -1.67 2.55
C ALA A 25 -29.95 -1.25 3.17
N ASN A 26 -30.60 -2.15 3.91
CA ASN A 26 -31.90 -1.91 4.57
C ASN A 26 -31.73 -1.59 6.06
N ASN A 27 -30.72 -0.86 6.43
CA ASN A 27 -30.31 -0.57 7.82
C ASN A 27 -31.44 -0.02 8.72
N ASP A 28 -32.50 0.53 8.14
CA ASP A 28 -33.64 1.11 8.91
C ASP A 28 -34.66 0.08 9.40
N LYS A 29 -34.56 -1.20 9.00
CA LYS A 29 -35.61 -2.19 9.27
C LYS A 29 -35.20 -3.40 10.11
N ILE A 30 -33.91 -3.62 10.33
CA ILE A 30 -33.44 -4.78 11.09
C ILE A 30 -32.46 -4.29 12.16
N PRO A 31 -32.71 -4.55 13.48
CA PRO A 31 -31.85 -4.13 14.58
C PRO A 31 -30.61 -5.01 14.73
N ILE A 32 -29.98 -5.39 13.60
CA ILE A 32 -28.70 -6.11 13.62
C ILE A 32 -27.60 -5.12 13.37
N SER A 33 -26.80 -4.81 14.39
CA SER A 33 -25.67 -3.93 14.23
C SER A 33 -24.63 -4.55 13.28
N THR A 34 -23.97 -3.73 12.50
CA THR A 34 -22.87 -4.11 11.60
C THR A 34 -21.80 -4.92 12.33
N SER A 35 -21.54 -4.56 13.60
CA SER A 35 -20.61 -5.27 14.48
C SER A 35 -21.03 -6.74 14.73
N ASN A 36 -22.32 -7.00 14.89
CA ASN A 36 -22.82 -8.38 15.09
C ASN A 36 -22.70 -9.19 13.80
N VAL A 37 -22.95 -8.58 12.63
CA VAL A 37 -22.76 -9.25 11.34
C VAL A 37 -21.28 -9.57 11.12
N LEU A 38 -20.39 -8.66 11.48
CA LEU A 38 -18.95 -8.85 11.40
C LEU A 38 -18.51 -10.01 12.32
N LEU A 39 -18.92 -9.98 13.58
CA LEU A 39 -18.61 -11.01 14.57
C LEU A 39 -19.08 -12.41 14.12
N LEU A 40 -20.31 -12.52 13.65
CA LEU A 40 -20.85 -13.78 13.15
C LEU A 40 -20.11 -14.28 11.91
N SER A 41 -19.76 -13.37 10.99
CA SER A 41 -18.97 -13.71 9.80
C SER A 41 -17.57 -14.21 10.17
N ASP A 42 -16.91 -13.57 11.13
CA ASP A 42 -15.58 -13.97 11.60
C ASP A 42 -15.64 -15.32 12.34
N LEU A 43 -16.60 -15.51 13.25
CA LEU A 43 -16.80 -16.78 13.98
C LEU A 43 -17.16 -17.95 13.06
N SER A 44 -17.91 -17.69 12.01
CA SER A 44 -18.27 -18.72 11.02
C SER A 44 -17.17 -18.99 9.98
N GLY A 45 -16.06 -18.23 10.01
CA GLY A 45 -15.01 -18.30 9.01
C GLY A 45 -15.44 -17.81 7.62
N PHE A 46 -16.54 -17.05 7.54
CA PHE A 46 -17.07 -16.49 6.29
C PHE A 46 -16.33 -15.19 5.91
N ARG A 47 -15.12 -15.33 5.36
CA ARG A 47 -14.25 -14.21 5.02
C ARG A 47 -14.87 -13.20 4.06
N ASP A 48 -15.63 -13.66 3.06
CA ASP A 48 -16.27 -12.76 2.11
C ASP A 48 -17.29 -11.83 2.79
N GLY A 49 -18.02 -12.34 3.79
CA GLY A 49 -18.94 -11.55 4.60
C GLY A 49 -18.23 -10.53 5.48
N SER A 50 -17.18 -10.96 6.18
CA SER A 50 -16.35 -10.05 6.99
C SER A 50 -15.70 -8.95 6.16
N THR A 51 -15.19 -9.29 4.97
CA THR A 51 -14.60 -8.32 4.05
C THR A 51 -15.62 -7.30 3.58
N LEU A 52 -16.84 -7.74 3.22
CA LEU A 52 -17.92 -6.85 2.78
C LEU A 52 -18.31 -5.85 3.87
N VAL A 53 -18.45 -6.33 5.12
CA VAL A 53 -18.80 -5.45 6.25
C VAL A 53 -17.70 -4.44 6.51
N ARG A 54 -16.42 -4.88 6.58
CA ARG A 54 -15.28 -3.99 6.76
C ARG A 54 -15.17 -2.96 5.63
N GLU A 55 -15.47 -3.36 4.40
CA GLU A 55 -15.47 -2.46 3.24
C GLU A 55 -16.52 -1.35 3.37
N GLN A 56 -17.72 -1.69 3.82
CA GLN A 56 -18.78 -0.71 4.04
C GLN A 56 -18.49 0.26 5.19
N GLU A 57 -17.84 -0.24 6.25
CA GLU A 57 -17.39 0.59 7.37
C GLU A 57 -16.09 1.39 7.04
N GLY A 58 -15.52 1.20 5.87
CA GLY A 58 -14.28 1.87 5.46
C GLY A 58 -13.02 1.33 6.14
N LEU A 59 -13.09 0.15 6.77
CA LEU A 59 -11.98 -0.49 7.51
C LEU A 59 -11.02 -1.22 6.56
N ARG A 60 -10.40 -0.50 5.63
CA ARG A 60 -9.55 -1.07 4.57
C ARG A 60 -8.27 -1.68 5.11
N SER A 61 -7.64 -1.03 6.07
CA SER A 61 -6.45 -1.54 6.76
C SER A 61 -6.75 -2.86 7.47
N ASP A 62 -7.93 -3.02 8.06
CA ASP A 62 -8.32 -4.27 8.70
C ASP A 62 -8.56 -5.40 7.70
N ILE A 63 -9.07 -5.07 6.50
CA ILE A 63 -9.19 -6.03 5.40
C ILE A 63 -7.79 -6.52 5.00
N PHE A 64 -6.85 -5.62 4.75
CA PHE A 64 -5.48 -5.98 4.42
C PHE A 64 -4.84 -6.83 5.51
N ARG A 65 -4.96 -6.39 6.78
CA ARG A 65 -4.45 -7.12 7.95
C ARG A 65 -5.05 -8.51 8.11
N SER A 66 -6.32 -8.72 7.74
CA SER A 66 -6.95 -10.04 7.80
C SER A 66 -6.31 -11.04 6.82
N PHE A 67 -5.88 -10.59 5.64
CA PHE A 67 -5.15 -11.41 4.67
C PHE A 67 -3.72 -11.68 5.13
N THR A 68 -3.00 -10.66 5.62
CA THR A 68 -1.62 -10.83 6.11
C THR A 68 -1.55 -11.75 7.31
N SER A 69 -2.48 -11.65 8.26
CA SER A 69 -2.58 -12.55 9.43
C SER A 69 -2.88 -14.00 9.04
N ALA A 70 -3.62 -14.20 7.96
CA ALA A 70 -3.91 -15.53 7.41
C ALA A 70 -2.78 -16.06 6.50
N LYS A 71 -1.71 -15.28 6.29
CA LYS A 71 -0.62 -15.56 5.33
C LYS A 71 -1.14 -15.79 3.90
N ASP A 72 -2.24 -15.13 3.55
CA ASP A 72 -2.81 -15.14 2.20
C ASP A 72 -2.21 -14.00 1.39
N THR A 73 -1.01 -14.22 0.84
CA THR A 73 -0.25 -13.21 0.08
C THR A 73 -1.02 -12.74 -1.16
N GLN A 74 -1.70 -13.65 -1.86
CA GLN A 74 -2.49 -13.29 -3.03
C GLN A 74 -3.73 -12.46 -2.68
N GLY A 75 -4.37 -12.76 -1.56
CA GLY A 75 -5.45 -11.95 -1.01
C GLY A 75 -4.97 -10.55 -0.59
N ALA A 76 -3.81 -10.46 0.07
CA ALA A 76 -3.19 -9.21 0.45
C ALA A 76 -2.83 -8.33 -0.76
N ILE A 77 -2.25 -8.91 -1.83
CA ILE A 77 -1.95 -8.20 -3.08
C ILE A 77 -3.22 -7.65 -3.73
N LYS A 78 -4.30 -8.44 -3.80
CA LYS A 78 -5.58 -7.98 -4.34
C LYS A 78 -6.17 -6.84 -3.52
N ALA A 79 -6.11 -6.93 -2.20
CA ALA A 79 -6.57 -5.88 -1.30
C ALA A 79 -5.73 -4.61 -1.46
N LEU A 80 -4.40 -4.73 -1.54
CA LEU A 80 -3.50 -3.61 -1.76
C LEU A 80 -3.78 -2.88 -3.08
N ARG A 81 -3.95 -3.60 -4.18
CA ARG A 81 -4.28 -3.02 -5.49
C ARG A 81 -5.63 -2.31 -5.50
N LYS A 82 -6.61 -2.84 -4.74
CA LYS A 82 -7.96 -2.26 -4.66
C LYS A 82 -8.01 -1.03 -3.78
N TYR A 83 -7.37 -1.06 -2.62
CA TYR A 83 -7.53 -0.05 -1.58
C TYR A 83 -6.32 0.87 -1.42
N GLY A 84 -5.11 0.45 -1.84
CA GLY A 84 -3.89 1.23 -1.73
C GLY A 84 -3.97 2.64 -2.33
N PRO A 85 -4.58 2.84 -3.53
CA PRO A 85 -4.75 4.19 -4.08
C PRO A 85 -5.61 5.13 -3.22
N GLN A 86 -6.49 4.58 -2.37
CA GLN A 86 -7.36 5.34 -1.48
C GLN A 86 -6.76 5.50 -0.07
N GLU A 87 -5.88 4.60 0.32
CA GLU A 87 -5.23 4.55 1.63
C GLU A 87 -3.74 4.22 1.44
N PRO A 88 -2.92 5.22 1.07
CA PRO A 88 -1.51 5.01 0.71
C PRO A 88 -0.67 4.35 1.82
N GLN A 89 -1.06 4.51 3.09
CA GLN A 89 -0.39 3.88 4.22
C GLN A 89 -0.34 2.34 4.10
N LEU A 90 -1.26 1.73 3.35
CA LEU A 90 -1.24 0.29 3.07
C LEU A 90 0.02 -0.18 2.34
N TYR A 91 0.67 0.69 1.56
CA TYR A 91 1.94 0.35 0.90
C TYR A 91 3.08 0.19 1.91
N VAL A 92 3.08 0.95 3.00
CA VAL A 92 4.05 0.82 4.10
C VAL A 92 3.84 -0.51 4.85
N ASP A 93 2.58 -0.83 5.15
CA ASP A 93 2.23 -2.11 5.79
C ASP A 93 2.57 -3.30 4.87
N ALA A 94 2.33 -3.15 3.56
CA ALA A 94 2.65 -4.16 2.56
C ALA A 94 4.17 -4.40 2.44
N LEU A 95 4.99 -3.34 2.46
CA LEU A 95 6.45 -3.47 2.46
C LEU A 95 6.92 -4.34 3.65
N THR A 96 6.42 -4.04 4.84
CA THR A 96 6.75 -4.79 6.05
C THR A 96 6.32 -6.26 5.94
N TYR A 97 5.13 -6.51 5.40
CA TYR A 97 4.60 -7.86 5.23
C TYR A 97 5.39 -8.66 4.18
N PHE A 98 5.63 -8.10 3.00
CA PHE A 98 6.35 -8.80 1.92
C PHE A 98 7.80 -9.10 2.28
N ALA A 99 8.43 -8.25 3.10
CA ALA A 99 9.76 -8.49 3.62
C ALA A 99 9.81 -9.47 4.82
N SER A 100 8.67 -9.94 5.35
CA SER A 100 8.63 -10.69 6.61
C SER A 100 9.12 -12.14 6.49
N SER A 101 9.04 -12.78 5.32
CA SER A 101 9.53 -14.14 5.12
C SER A 101 9.93 -14.41 3.66
N PRO A 102 10.88 -15.35 3.41
CA PRO A 102 11.31 -15.72 2.06
C PRO A 102 10.17 -16.18 1.17
N GLN A 103 9.25 -16.97 1.74
CA GLN A 103 8.10 -17.51 1.01
C GLN A 103 7.15 -16.41 0.57
N ILE A 104 6.85 -15.46 1.47
CA ILE A 104 5.97 -14.31 1.16
C ILE A 104 6.64 -13.42 0.11
N LEU A 105 7.95 -13.22 0.21
CA LEU A 105 8.72 -12.43 -0.77
C LEU A 105 8.69 -13.07 -2.16
N GLU A 106 8.86 -14.40 -2.24
CA GLU A 106 8.77 -15.15 -3.50
C GLU A 106 7.36 -15.08 -4.11
N GLU A 107 6.32 -15.25 -3.27
CA GLU A 107 4.92 -15.14 -3.70
C GLU A 107 4.53 -13.71 -4.11
N ALA A 108 5.13 -12.69 -3.50
CA ALA A 108 4.91 -11.29 -3.85
C ALA A 108 5.54 -10.94 -5.21
N GLY A 109 6.69 -11.55 -5.55
CA GLY A 109 7.36 -11.34 -6.82
C GLY A 109 7.59 -9.85 -7.14
N ASP A 110 7.14 -9.43 -8.32
CA ASP A 110 7.28 -8.04 -8.78
C ASP A 110 6.45 -7.02 -7.99
N GLU A 111 5.53 -7.47 -7.13
CA GLU A 111 4.68 -6.55 -6.36
C GLU A 111 5.49 -5.75 -5.32
N LEU A 112 6.59 -6.30 -4.82
CA LEU A 112 7.50 -5.56 -3.95
C LEU A 112 8.07 -4.33 -4.68
N ASP A 113 8.50 -4.48 -5.93
CA ASP A 113 9.01 -3.35 -6.74
C ASP A 113 7.92 -2.29 -6.96
N ASN A 114 6.67 -2.70 -7.18
CA ASN A 114 5.54 -1.78 -7.32
C ASN A 114 5.27 -1.01 -6.02
N VAL A 115 5.33 -1.70 -4.87
CA VAL A 115 5.17 -1.09 -3.54
C VAL A 115 6.28 -0.06 -3.28
N LEU A 116 7.53 -0.40 -3.55
CA LEU A 116 8.67 0.50 -3.39
C LEU A 116 8.53 1.76 -4.26
N LYS A 117 8.12 1.61 -5.53
CA LYS A 117 7.86 2.75 -6.42
C LYS A 117 6.75 3.65 -5.89
N ARG A 118 5.69 3.08 -5.34
CA ARG A 118 4.58 3.87 -4.77
C ARG A 118 4.99 4.61 -3.51
N ILE A 119 5.71 3.95 -2.61
CA ILE A 119 6.26 4.59 -1.40
C ILE A 119 7.10 5.81 -1.76
N ASP A 120 7.94 5.68 -2.78
CA ASP A 120 8.76 6.76 -3.29
C ASP A 120 7.96 7.89 -3.94
N GLN A 121 7.03 7.54 -4.85
CA GLN A 121 6.22 8.52 -5.58
C GLN A 121 5.33 9.34 -4.66
N ASP A 122 4.75 8.70 -3.66
CA ASP A 122 3.82 9.31 -2.72
C ASP A 122 4.56 9.89 -1.47
N GLY A 123 5.89 9.74 -1.38
CA GLY A 123 6.71 10.24 -0.27
C GLY A 123 6.34 9.64 1.09
N LEU A 124 5.88 8.38 1.12
CA LEU A 124 5.33 7.75 2.33
C LEU A 124 6.39 7.39 3.37
N MET A 125 7.61 7.13 2.92
CA MET A 125 8.77 6.82 3.77
C MET A 125 10.02 7.47 3.18
N SER A 126 10.94 7.87 4.06
CA SER A 126 12.27 8.28 3.60
C SER A 126 13.07 7.07 3.07
N PRO A 127 14.01 7.25 2.12
CA PRO A 127 14.85 6.17 1.61
C PRO A 127 15.56 5.38 2.72
N LEU A 128 15.99 6.08 3.78
CA LEU A 128 16.63 5.45 4.93
C LEU A 128 15.69 4.52 5.68
N GLN A 129 14.44 4.94 5.89
CA GLN A 129 13.42 4.10 6.54
C GLN A 129 13.11 2.86 5.71
N VAL A 130 13.00 2.99 4.38
CA VAL A 130 12.81 1.85 3.48
C VAL A 130 13.96 0.86 3.62
N ILE A 131 15.22 1.33 3.59
CA ILE A 131 16.40 0.49 3.75
C ILE A 131 16.39 -0.21 5.10
N GLN A 132 16.08 0.53 6.18
CA GLN A 132 15.98 -0.05 7.52
C GLN A 132 14.91 -1.17 7.59
N THR A 133 13.73 -0.93 7.00
CA THR A 133 12.66 -1.93 6.96
C THR A 133 13.10 -3.18 6.18
N LEU A 134 13.75 -3.00 5.04
CA LEU A 134 14.28 -4.11 4.24
C LEU A 134 15.42 -4.85 4.95
N SER A 135 16.32 -4.12 5.63
CA SER A 135 17.50 -4.69 6.30
C SER A 135 17.16 -5.41 7.61
N ASN A 136 16.11 -5.00 8.31
CA ASN A 136 15.66 -5.65 9.54
C ASN A 136 15.11 -7.07 9.28
N ASN A 137 14.76 -7.35 8.04
CA ASN A 137 14.31 -8.65 7.63
C ASN A 137 15.45 -9.34 6.85
N ALA A 138 16.09 -10.35 7.46
CA ALA A 138 17.20 -11.11 6.88
C ALA A 138 16.88 -11.83 5.54
N VAL A 139 15.66 -11.65 5.05
CA VAL A 139 15.08 -12.28 3.88
C VAL A 139 15.37 -11.49 2.61
N VAL A 140 15.49 -10.17 2.74
CA VAL A 140 15.70 -9.29 1.58
C VAL A 140 17.15 -9.38 1.14
N THR A 141 17.36 -9.70 -0.13
CA THR A 141 18.72 -9.84 -0.69
C THR A 141 19.38 -8.47 -0.82
N MET A 142 20.70 -8.45 -0.61
CA MET A 142 21.52 -7.23 -0.85
C MET A 142 21.31 -6.68 -2.28
N GLY A 143 20.97 -7.55 -3.25
CA GLY A 143 20.65 -7.15 -4.62
C GLY A 143 19.41 -6.27 -4.73
N GLN A 144 18.35 -6.55 -3.98
CA GLN A 144 17.11 -5.77 -3.97
C GLN A 144 17.33 -4.40 -3.32
N VAL A 145 18.06 -4.35 -2.20
CA VAL A 145 18.46 -3.09 -1.54
C VAL A 145 19.32 -2.24 -2.47
N LYS A 146 20.29 -2.85 -3.14
CA LYS A 146 21.18 -2.16 -4.09
C LYS A 146 20.39 -1.60 -5.28
N LYS A 147 19.46 -2.38 -5.84
CA LYS A 147 18.58 -1.93 -6.93
C LYS A 147 17.78 -0.71 -6.50
N TYR A 148 17.08 -0.79 -5.36
CA TYR A 148 16.31 0.32 -4.82
C TYR A 148 17.17 1.59 -4.63
N LEU A 149 18.37 1.47 -4.03
CA LEU A 149 19.30 2.59 -3.86
C LEU A 149 19.73 3.21 -5.18
N SER A 150 20.07 2.38 -6.17
CA SER A 150 20.50 2.87 -7.49
C SER A 150 19.37 3.65 -8.18
N ASP A 151 18.15 3.14 -8.14
CA ASP A 151 16.98 3.76 -8.75
C ASP A 151 16.64 5.10 -8.04
N ASN A 152 16.80 5.15 -6.72
CA ASN A 152 16.57 6.36 -5.92
C ASN A 152 17.61 7.46 -6.24
N ILE A 153 18.90 7.11 -6.24
CA ILE A 153 20.00 8.05 -6.55
C ILE A 153 19.84 8.60 -7.97
N GLU A 154 19.47 7.76 -8.94
CA GLU A 154 19.31 8.21 -10.32
C GLU A 154 18.13 9.16 -10.49
N ARG A 155 17.05 8.96 -9.74
CA ARG A 155 15.90 9.87 -9.72
C ARG A 155 16.28 11.23 -9.12
N GLU A 156 16.92 11.26 -7.94
CA GLU A 156 17.37 12.51 -7.32
C GLU A 156 18.33 13.28 -8.22
N ARG A 157 19.23 12.57 -8.92
CA ARG A 157 20.11 13.20 -9.91
C ARG A 157 19.34 13.90 -11.04
N LYS A 158 18.28 13.27 -11.53
CA LYS A 158 17.44 13.86 -12.60
C LYS A 158 16.69 15.09 -12.10
N GLU A 159 16.19 15.07 -10.88
CA GLU A 159 15.50 16.20 -10.26
C GLU A 159 16.44 17.40 -10.07
N ILE A 160 17.64 17.18 -9.54
CA ILE A 160 18.65 18.23 -9.36
C ILE A 160 19.06 18.80 -10.72
N SER A 161 19.28 17.97 -11.72
CA SER A 161 19.63 18.41 -13.08
C SER A 161 18.51 19.22 -13.74
N GLY A 162 17.25 18.88 -13.46
CA GLY A 162 16.07 19.62 -13.96
C GLY A 162 15.93 21.02 -13.34
N VAL A 163 16.27 21.16 -12.04
CA VAL A 163 16.18 22.45 -11.33
C VAL A 163 17.29 23.40 -11.74
N SER A 164 18.47 22.90 -12.09
CA SER A 164 19.63 23.73 -12.49
C SER A 164 19.41 24.52 -13.78
N LEU A 165 18.45 24.13 -14.62
CA LEU A 165 18.17 24.83 -15.88
C LEU A 165 17.27 26.07 -15.71
N PHE A 166 16.69 26.32 -14.52
CA PHE A 166 15.79 27.44 -14.26
C PHE A 166 16.31 28.46 -13.24
N ALA A 167 17.56 28.39 -12.82
CA ALA A 167 18.13 29.43 -11.97
C ALA A 167 18.43 30.68 -12.83
N PRO A 168 17.75 31.85 -12.62
CA PRO A 168 18.11 33.09 -13.29
C PRO A 168 19.51 33.52 -12.84
N PRO A 169 20.34 34.07 -13.74
CA PRO A 169 21.68 34.55 -13.34
C PRO A 169 21.54 35.64 -12.27
N LEU A 170 22.25 35.48 -11.19
CA LEU A 170 22.32 36.48 -10.12
C LEU A 170 22.79 37.82 -10.72
N PRO A 171 22.16 38.97 -10.37
CA PRO A 171 22.59 40.26 -10.87
C PRO A 171 24.01 40.54 -10.30
N VAL A 172 24.96 40.71 -11.24
CA VAL A 172 26.31 41.12 -10.92
C VAL A 172 26.26 42.57 -10.50
N HIS A 173 26.32 42.81 -9.20
CA HIS A 173 26.55 44.18 -8.70
C HIS A 173 27.96 44.63 -9.10
N SER A 174 28.02 45.49 -10.10
CA SER A 174 29.23 46.22 -10.45
C SER A 174 29.58 47.18 -9.30
N PRO A 175 30.83 47.22 -8.82
CA PRO A 175 31.23 48.19 -7.84
C PRO A 175 31.32 49.56 -8.50
N THR A 176 30.36 50.45 -8.19
CA THR A 176 30.42 51.85 -8.61
C THR A 176 31.56 52.57 -7.93
N ASN A 177 32.55 52.99 -8.70
CA ASN A 177 33.66 53.84 -8.31
C ASN A 177 33.19 55.11 -7.57
N LEU A 178 33.51 55.23 -6.29
CA LEU A 178 33.51 56.48 -5.57
C LEU A 178 34.81 57.23 -5.90
N ILE A 179 34.75 58.07 -6.93
CA ILE A 179 35.79 59.07 -7.17
C ILE A 179 35.50 60.27 -6.28
N ARG A 180 36.44 60.43 -5.40
CA ARG A 180 36.74 61.51 -4.52
C ARG A 180 36.90 62.85 -5.30
N THR A 181 36.20 63.90 -4.91
CA THR A 181 36.64 65.27 -5.20
C THR A 181 36.76 66.06 -3.90
N ALA A 182 38.01 66.49 -3.62
CA ALA A 182 38.33 67.45 -2.64
C ALA A 182 38.29 68.83 -3.29
N ALA A 183 37.72 69.82 -2.64
CA ALA A 183 38.15 71.25 -2.60
C ALA A 183 37.41 71.91 -1.43
#